data_77302bfddde5624b052d58736fbff875
#
_entry.id   77302bfddde5624b052d58736fbff875
#
_cell.length_a   1.000
_cell.length_b   1.000
_cell.length_c   1.000
_cell.angle_alpha   90.00
_cell.angle_beta   90.00
_cell.angle_gamma   90.00
#
_symmetry.space_group_name_H-M   'P 1'
#
loop_
_entity.id
_entity.type
_entity.pdbx_description
1 polymer ?
#
loop_
_entity_poly.entity_id
_entity_poly.type
_entity_poly.pdbx_seq_one_letter_code
_entity_poly.pdbx_strand_id
1 'polypeptide(L)'
;MKIILAPMEGLTDVHMRHILTQMAGQTGFDWCVTEFIRITQQLLLPKAFYHYCPELLTGGKTASGTPVHIQLLGSDPQLLAENAQRVVELGAPAIDLNFGCPAKSVNQHRGGAVLLEEPELVHQIVLAVRNAVPKQIPVSAKMRLGVNDRSKMVDNALAIESAGASWLTIHARTKADGYRPPAHWHELATIRQHVKL
;
A
#
# COMPACT_ATOMS: atom_id res chain seq x y z
N MET A 1 -12.69 1.18 15.52
CA MET A 1 -12.45 1.75 14.17
C MET A 1 -10.99 2.16 14.10
N LYS A 2 -10.28 1.85 13.01
CA LYS A 2 -8.89 2.30 12.79
C LYS A 2 -8.86 3.54 11.92
N ILE A 3 -7.99 4.50 12.27
CA ILE A 3 -7.79 5.74 11.50
C ILE A 3 -6.36 5.71 10.96
N ILE A 4 -6.21 5.78 9.64
CA ILE A 4 -4.93 5.66 8.95
C ILE A 4 -4.65 6.95 8.19
N LEU A 5 -3.44 7.50 8.35
CA LEU A 5 -2.96 8.54 7.44
C LEU A 5 -2.56 7.88 6.12
N ALA A 6 -3.43 8.03 5.12
CA ALA A 6 -3.27 7.39 3.82
C ALA A 6 -2.09 7.97 3.03
N PRO A 7 -1.42 7.15 2.20
CA PRO A 7 -0.32 7.61 1.35
C PRO A 7 -0.83 8.53 0.24
N MET A 8 -0.11 9.62 0.01
CA MET A 8 -0.40 10.57 -1.07
C MET A 8 0.91 11.13 -1.61
N GLU A 9 1.29 10.70 -2.84
CA GLU A 9 2.54 11.09 -3.47
C GLU A 9 2.64 12.62 -3.61
N GLY A 10 3.80 13.18 -3.26
CA GLY A 10 4.04 14.61 -3.24
C GLY A 10 3.39 15.38 -2.09
N LEU A 11 2.72 14.69 -1.16
CA LEU A 11 2.03 15.34 -0.05
C LEU A 11 2.34 14.71 1.32
N THR A 12 2.21 13.38 1.47
CA THR A 12 2.41 12.72 2.77
C THR A 12 3.86 12.28 2.97
N ASP A 13 4.79 13.23 2.75
CA ASP A 13 6.21 13.06 3.05
C ASP A 13 6.48 12.99 4.56
N VAL A 14 7.75 12.87 4.95
CA VAL A 14 8.16 12.81 6.36
C VAL A 14 7.70 14.03 7.16
N HIS A 15 7.74 15.24 6.56
CA HIS A 15 7.36 16.47 7.25
C HIS A 15 5.85 16.52 7.50
N MET A 16 5.06 16.19 6.50
CA MET A 16 3.61 16.13 6.63
C MET A 16 3.16 15.06 7.63
N ARG A 17 3.76 13.84 7.58
CA ARG A 17 3.50 12.80 8.59
C ARG A 17 3.83 13.29 9.99
N HIS A 18 4.99 13.93 10.16
CA HIS A 18 5.39 14.49 11.47
C HIS A 18 4.37 15.51 11.98
N ILE A 19 4.01 16.52 11.17
CA ILE A 19 3.08 17.57 11.56
C ILE A 19 1.71 16.99 11.91
N LEU A 20 1.14 16.18 11.02
CA LEU A 20 -0.23 15.66 11.21
C LEU A 20 -0.31 14.72 12.41
N THR A 21 0.69 13.86 12.65
CA THR A 21 0.68 12.96 13.81
C THR A 21 0.94 13.71 15.11
N GLN A 22 1.73 14.78 15.09
CA GLN A 22 1.94 15.65 16.25
C GLN A 22 0.65 16.40 16.61
N MET A 23 -0.04 16.98 15.63
CA MET A 23 -1.31 17.70 15.85
C MET A 23 -2.43 16.75 16.32
N ALA A 24 -2.50 15.55 15.79
CA ALA A 24 -3.52 14.57 16.14
C ALA A 24 -3.26 13.88 17.50
N GLY A 25 -2.04 13.96 18.02
CA GLY A 25 -1.64 13.30 19.28
C GLY A 25 -1.58 11.77 19.15
N GLN A 26 -1.33 11.10 20.27
CA GLN A 26 -1.12 9.64 20.31
C GLN A 26 -2.36 8.81 19.89
N THR A 27 -3.54 9.38 19.93
CA THR A 27 -4.81 8.70 19.60
C THR A 27 -5.36 9.09 18.23
N GLY A 28 -4.67 9.96 17.49
CA GLY A 28 -5.18 10.50 16.23
C GLY A 28 -5.11 9.55 15.06
N PHE A 29 -3.97 8.86 14.89
CA PHE A 29 -3.78 7.86 13.85
C PHE A 29 -3.24 6.56 14.45
N ASP A 30 -3.81 5.43 14.03
CA ASP A 30 -3.29 4.12 14.40
C ASP A 30 -1.95 3.84 13.72
N TRP A 31 -1.78 4.31 12.47
CA TRP A 31 -0.52 4.32 11.73
C TRP A 31 -0.57 5.29 10.54
N CYS A 32 0.60 5.58 9.99
CA CYS A 32 0.79 6.28 8.73
C CYS A 32 1.27 5.29 7.66
N VAL A 33 1.09 5.66 6.39
CA VAL A 33 1.70 4.93 5.26
C VAL A 33 2.55 5.91 4.47
N THR A 34 3.77 5.51 4.08
CA THR A 34 4.66 6.37 3.27
C THR A 34 4.08 6.61 1.89
N GLU A 35 4.57 7.63 1.20
CA GLU A 35 4.50 7.66 -0.26
C GLU A 35 5.05 6.35 -0.81
N PHE A 36 4.58 5.91 -2.00
CA PHE A 36 5.05 4.65 -2.53
C PHE A 36 6.51 4.71 -2.98
N ILE A 37 7.27 3.68 -2.66
CA ILE A 37 8.62 3.47 -3.17
C ILE A 37 8.50 2.57 -4.41
N ARG A 38 8.93 3.11 -5.55
CA ARG A 38 8.82 2.40 -6.82
C ARG A 38 9.96 1.40 -6.99
N ILE A 39 9.57 0.12 -7.17
CA ILE A 39 10.46 -1.00 -7.44
C ILE A 39 10.35 -1.35 -8.93
N THR A 40 11.46 -1.27 -9.67
CA THR A 40 11.44 -1.45 -11.14
C THR A 40 12.38 -2.52 -11.65
N GLN A 41 13.68 -2.47 -11.31
CA GLN A 41 14.69 -3.30 -11.96
C GLN A 41 15.70 -3.94 -11.02
N GLN A 42 15.73 -3.52 -9.75
CA GLN A 42 16.78 -3.98 -8.82
C GLN A 42 16.35 -3.88 -7.37
N LEU A 43 17.08 -4.59 -6.53
CA LEU A 43 17.05 -4.41 -5.09
C LEU A 43 17.60 -3.04 -4.72
N LEU A 44 16.80 -2.22 -4.06
CA LEU A 44 17.19 -0.87 -3.67
C LEU A 44 18.20 -0.88 -2.51
N LEU A 45 19.09 0.10 -2.53
CA LEU A 45 20.01 0.34 -1.42
C LEU A 45 19.27 0.95 -0.22
N PRO A 46 19.72 0.71 1.03
CA PRO A 46 19.11 1.25 2.25
C PRO A 46 18.84 2.76 2.21
N LYS A 47 19.73 3.54 1.59
CA LYS A 47 19.57 4.99 1.45
C LYS A 47 18.30 5.41 0.71
N ALA A 48 17.82 4.59 -0.23
CA ALA A 48 16.58 4.88 -0.94
C ALA A 48 15.38 4.77 0.00
N PHE A 49 15.34 3.76 0.87
CA PHE A 49 14.28 3.62 1.88
C PHE A 49 14.32 4.73 2.92
N TYR A 50 15.51 5.10 3.41
CA TYR A 50 15.67 6.22 4.36
C TYR A 50 15.27 7.57 3.78
N HIS A 51 15.38 7.74 2.46
CA HIS A 51 14.90 8.97 1.80
C HIS A 51 13.37 9.13 1.93
N TYR A 52 12.60 8.06 1.72
CA TYR A 52 11.12 8.07 1.84
C TYR A 52 10.65 7.93 3.29
N CYS A 53 11.41 7.23 4.11
CA CYS A 53 11.06 6.93 5.50
C CYS A 53 12.29 7.00 6.41
N PRO A 54 12.78 8.20 6.76
CA PRO A 54 13.86 8.36 7.72
C PRO A 54 13.47 7.84 9.12
N GLU A 55 12.18 7.67 9.41
CA GLU A 55 11.66 7.07 10.64
C GLU A 55 12.19 5.66 10.88
N LEU A 56 12.64 4.93 9.83
CA LEU A 56 13.30 3.63 9.98
C LEU A 56 14.57 3.71 10.86
N LEU A 57 15.26 4.86 10.87
CA LEU A 57 16.43 5.09 11.71
C LEU A 57 16.09 5.24 13.20
N THR A 58 14.80 5.45 13.52
CA THR A 58 14.29 5.72 14.87
C THR A 58 13.21 4.73 15.29
N GLY A 59 13.22 3.52 14.72
CA GLY A 59 12.32 2.43 15.10
C GLY A 59 10.99 2.38 14.34
N GLY A 60 10.92 2.96 13.14
CA GLY A 60 9.77 2.88 12.25
C GLY A 60 8.54 3.66 12.73
N LYS A 61 8.75 4.73 13.52
CA LYS A 61 7.67 5.56 14.11
C LYS A 61 7.97 7.03 13.93
N THR A 62 6.91 7.85 13.82
CA THR A 62 7.03 9.31 13.91
C THR A 62 7.46 9.73 15.32
N ALA A 63 7.86 10.97 15.51
CA ALA A 63 8.25 11.51 16.83
C ALA A 63 7.11 11.43 17.86
N SER A 64 5.84 11.43 17.43
CA SER A 64 4.67 11.23 18.30
C SER A 64 4.38 9.75 18.61
N GLY A 65 5.20 8.81 18.11
CA GLY A 65 5.06 7.37 18.38
C GLY A 65 4.15 6.61 17.41
N THR A 66 3.59 7.27 16.39
CA THR A 66 2.73 6.64 15.38
C THR A 66 3.56 5.76 14.44
N PRO A 67 3.24 4.45 14.27
CA PRO A 67 3.95 3.57 13.34
C PRO A 67 3.86 4.06 11.89
N VAL A 68 4.93 3.85 11.10
CA VAL A 68 4.98 4.23 9.68
C VAL A 68 5.18 2.98 8.84
N HIS A 69 4.15 2.58 8.11
CA HIS A 69 4.18 1.45 7.18
C HIS A 69 4.80 1.85 5.86
N ILE A 70 5.63 0.99 5.30
CA ILE A 70 6.33 1.26 4.04
C ILE A 70 5.49 0.78 2.87
N GLN A 71 5.13 1.70 1.96
CA GLN A 71 4.39 1.34 0.75
C GLN A 71 5.34 1.08 -0.41
N LEU A 72 5.21 -0.11 -1.03
CA LEU A 72 5.95 -0.51 -2.22
C LEU A 72 5.02 -0.53 -3.44
N LEU A 73 5.56 -0.19 -4.60
CA LEU A 73 4.86 -0.20 -5.89
C LEU A 73 5.75 -0.84 -6.95
N GLY A 74 5.25 -1.83 -7.65
CA GLY A 74 5.93 -2.53 -8.73
C GLY A 74 5.03 -3.59 -9.34
N SER A 75 5.56 -4.35 -10.32
CA SER A 75 4.85 -5.42 -11.01
C SER A 75 5.58 -6.77 -11.00
N ASP A 76 6.82 -6.79 -10.55
CA ASP A 76 7.60 -8.02 -10.44
C ASP A 76 7.49 -8.59 -9.02
N PRO A 77 6.87 -9.78 -8.85
CA PRO A 77 6.67 -10.38 -7.55
C PRO A 77 7.98 -10.65 -6.79
N GLN A 78 9.02 -11.12 -7.49
CA GLN A 78 10.30 -11.47 -6.89
C GLN A 78 11.04 -10.21 -6.41
N LEU A 79 11.12 -9.18 -7.24
CA LEU A 79 11.77 -7.92 -6.87
C LEU A 79 11.04 -7.21 -5.73
N LEU A 80 9.70 -7.26 -5.71
CA LEU A 80 8.92 -6.71 -4.59
C LEU A 80 9.18 -7.48 -3.30
N ALA A 81 9.26 -8.81 -3.37
CA ALA A 81 9.58 -9.66 -2.22
C ALA A 81 10.96 -9.36 -1.63
N GLU A 82 11.99 -9.26 -2.47
CA GLU A 82 13.36 -8.93 -2.05
C GLU A 82 13.46 -7.53 -1.42
N ASN A 83 12.77 -6.54 -1.99
CA ASN A 83 12.73 -5.19 -1.44
C ASN A 83 11.91 -5.12 -0.14
N ALA A 84 10.83 -5.89 -0.02
CA ALA A 84 10.05 -6.00 1.21
C ALA A 84 10.88 -6.63 2.34
N GLN A 85 11.62 -7.70 2.05
CA GLN A 85 12.54 -8.30 3.01
C GLN A 85 13.59 -7.29 3.47
N ARG A 86 14.23 -6.58 2.52
CA ARG A 86 15.22 -5.55 2.82
C ARG A 86 14.67 -4.48 3.74
N VAL A 87 13.48 -3.95 3.46
CA VAL A 87 12.94 -2.85 4.28
C VAL A 87 12.50 -3.33 5.67
N VAL A 88 12.10 -4.59 5.82
CA VAL A 88 11.86 -5.20 7.13
C VAL A 88 13.14 -5.37 7.92
N GLU A 89 14.26 -5.77 7.30
CA GLU A 89 15.58 -5.80 7.92
C GLU A 89 16.03 -4.41 8.40
N LEU A 90 15.56 -3.34 7.76
CA LEU A 90 15.80 -1.94 8.17
C LEU A 90 14.84 -1.46 9.28
N GLY A 91 13.93 -2.31 9.76
CA GLY A 91 13.06 -2.01 10.89
C GLY A 91 11.66 -1.55 10.52
N ALA A 92 11.18 -1.79 9.30
CA ALA A 92 9.80 -1.46 8.94
C ALA A 92 8.79 -2.26 9.77
N PRO A 93 7.79 -1.60 10.40
CA PRO A 93 6.79 -2.28 11.22
C PRO A 93 5.74 -3.03 10.40
N ALA A 94 5.54 -2.66 9.14
CA ALA A 94 4.63 -3.31 8.19
C ALA A 94 4.95 -2.90 6.75
N ILE A 95 4.48 -3.72 5.79
CA ILE A 95 4.55 -3.47 4.35
C ILE A 95 3.14 -3.21 3.81
N ASP A 96 3.01 -2.22 2.94
CA ASP A 96 1.79 -1.96 2.17
C ASP A 96 2.08 -2.04 0.67
N LEU A 97 1.18 -2.62 -0.12
CA LEU A 97 1.34 -2.79 -1.57
C LEU A 97 0.37 -1.88 -2.33
N ASN A 98 0.89 -1.10 -3.28
CA ASN A 98 0.10 -0.13 -4.04
C ASN A 98 -0.43 -0.72 -5.35
N PHE A 99 -1.75 -0.98 -5.40
CA PHE A 99 -2.52 -1.32 -6.60
C PHE A 99 -3.54 -0.23 -6.94
N GLY A 100 -3.26 1.03 -6.55
CA GLY A 100 -4.23 2.11 -6.72
C GLY A 100 -3.70 3.39 -7.38
N CYS A 101 -2.39 3.53 -7.61
CA CYS A 101 -1.83 4.72 -8.24
C CYS A 101 -2.34 4.89 -9.68
N PRO A 102 -3.01 6.02 -10.02
CA PRO A 102 -3.56 6.24 -11.36
C PRO A 102 -2.57 6.92 -12.31
N ALA A 103 -1.38 7.31 -11.83
CA ALA A 103 -0.43 8.11 -12.59
C ALA A 103 0.01 7.42 -13.90
N LYS A 104 -0.01 8.17 -15.01
CA LYS A 104 0.33 7.66 -16.33
C LYS A 104 1.74 7.06 -16.37
N SER A 105 2.71 7.75 -15.78
CA SER A 105 4.11 7.30 -15.69
C SER A 105 4.30 5.99 -14.93
N VAL A 106 3.43 5.69 -13.97
CA VAL A 106 3.42 4.43 -13.22
C VAL A 106 2.76 3.33 -14.05
N ASN A 107 1.60 3.61 -14.61
CA ASN A 107 0.77 2.62 -15.32
C ASN A 107 1.37 2.19 -16.66
N GLN A 108 2.10 3.07 -17.36
CA GLN A 108 2.85 2.72 -18.58
C GLN A 108 3.94 1.66 -18.33
N HIS A 109 4.41 1.54 -17.10
CA HIS A 109 5.38 0.53 -16.69
C HIS A 109 4.73 -0.61 -15.87
N ARG A 110 3.46 -0.89 -16.13
CA ARG A 110 2.67 -1.97 -15.50
C ARG A 110 2.63 -1.90 -13.97
N GLY A 111 2.64 -0.71 -13.34
CA GLY A 111 2.53 -0.53 -11.90
C GLY A 111 1.23 0.14 -11.47
N GLY A 112 0.89 0.05 -10.19
CA GLY A 112 -0.28 0.71 -9.60
C GLY A 112 -1.62 0.15 -10.11
N ALA A 113 -2.56 1.04 -10.42
CA ALA A 113 -3.96 0.64 -10.68
C ALA A 113 -4.15 -0.25 -11.92
N VAL A 114 -3.25 -0.21 -12.90
CA VAL A 114 -3.36 -1.05 -14.10
C VAL A 114 -3.26 -2.55 -13.79
N LEU A 115 -2.61 -2.92 -12.69
CA LEU A 115 -2.49 -4.31 -12.24
C LEU A 115 -3.85 -4.92 -11.87
N LEU A 116 -4.85 -4.11 -11.59
CA LEU A 116 -6.21 -4.58 -11.27
C LEU A 116 -6.92 -5.24 -12.46
N GLU A 117 -6.35 -5.17 -13.68
CA GLU A 117 -6.80 -5.98 -14.81
C GLU A 117 -6.33 -7.43 -14.72
N GLU A 118 -5.37 -7.74 -13.88
CA GLU A 118 -4.72 -9.06 -13.76
C GLU A 118 -4.77 -9.55 -12.28
N PRO A 119 -5.94 -9.99 -11.74
CA PRO A 119 -6.07 -10.42 -10.35
C PRO A 119 -5.09 -11.53 -9.96
N GLU A 120 -4.74 -12.42 -10.90
CA GLU A 120 -3.75 -13.47 -10.70
C GLU A 120 -2.35 -12.89 -10.42
N LEU A 121 -1.94 -11.85 -11.14
CA LEU A 121 -0.66 -11.18 -10.88
C LEU A 121 -0.69 -10.43 -9.55
N VAL A 122 -1.83 -9.81 -9.20
CA VAL A 122 -2.03 -9.19 -7.89
C VAL A 122 -1.84 -10.22 -6.77
N HIS A 123 -2.44 -11.42 -6.92
CA HIS A 123 -2.27 -12.55 -5.99
C HIS A 123 -0.79 -12.94 -5.87
N GLN A 124 -0.11 -13.17 -7.00
CA GLN A 124 1.31 -13.56 -7.01
C GLN A 124 2.21 -12.56 -6.31
N ILE A 125 1.99 -11.25 -6.53
CA ILE A 125 2.73 -10.18 -5.87
C ILE A 125 2.53 -10.22 -4.35
N VAL A 126 1.28 -10.27 -3.90
CA VAL A 126 0.97 -10.27 -2.46
C VAL A 126 1.54 -11.53 -1.81
N LEU A 127 1.37 -12.71 -2.44
CA LEU A 127 1.87 -13.98 -1.95
C LEU A 127 3.40 -14.00 -1.85
N ALA A 128 4.10 -13.50 -2.87
CA ALA A 128 5.56 -13.42 -2.88
C ALA A 128 6.08 -12.55 -1.73
N VAL A 129 5.49 -11.36 -1.56
CA VAL A 129 5.85 -10.46 -0.45
C VAL A 129 5.51 -11.08 0.90
N ARG A 130 4.32 -11.72 1.05
CA ARG A 130 3.91 -12.37 2.30
C ARG A 130 4.88 -13.48 2.71
N ASN A 131 5.35 -14.26 1.75
CA ASN A 131 6.30 -15.36 2.00
C ASN A 131 7.72 -14.89 2.32
N ALA A 132 8.12 -13.73 1.79
CA ALA A 132 9.46 -13.18 1.97
C ALA A 132 9.67 -12.50 3.32
N VAL A 133 8.59 -12.04 3.98
CA VAL A 133 8.72 -11.33 5.26
C VAL A 133 8.23 -12.19 6.43
N PRO A 134 8.76 -11.99 7.65
CA PRO A 134 8.36 -12.73 8.84
C PRO A 134 6.84 -12.66 9.09
N LYS A 135 6.25 -13.73 9.63
CA LYS A 135 4.79 -13.81 9.86
C LYS A 135 4.24 -12.71 10.76
N GLN A 136 5.04 -12.23 11.71
CA GLN A 136 4.67 -11.14 12.64
C GLN A 136 4.64 -9.75 11.99
N ILE A 137 5.25 -9.58 10.80
CA ILE A 137 5.20 -8.32 10.06
C ILE A 137 3.96 -8.32 9.17
N PRO A 138 3.01 -7.43 9.38
CA PRO A 138 1.83 -7.34 8.52
C PRO A 138 2.19 -6.97 7.08
N VAL A 139 1.48 -7.58 6.12
CA VAL A 139 1.48 -7.20 4.72
C VAL A 139 0.07 -6.79 4.35
N SER A 140 -0.12 -5.58 3.86
CA SER A 140 -1.41 -5.05 3.42
C SER A 140 -1.38 -4.64 1.97
N ALA A 141 -2.55 -4.36 1.43
CA ALA A 141 -2.69 -3.84 0.08
C ALA A 141 -3.64 -2.64 0.05
N LYS A 142 -3.36 -1.70 -0.85
CA LYS A 142 -4.23 -0.57 -1.14
C LYS A 142 -4.60 -0.59 -2.62
N MET A 143 -5.90 -0.70 -2.93
CA MET A 143 -6.41 -0.77 -4.30
C MET A 143 -7.48 0.28 -4.60
N ARG A 144 -7.83 0.40 -5.89
CA ARG A 144 -9.06 1.02 -6.39
C ARG A 144 -10.08 -0.06 -6.75
N LEU A 145 -11.30 0.34 -7.17
CA LEU A 145 -12.35 -0.58 -7.59
C LEU A 145 -12.08 -1.26 -8.95
N GLY A 146 -11.07 -0.81 -9.68
CA GLY A 146 -10.69 -1.31 -10.99
C GLY A 146 -10.02 -0.23 -11.83
N VAL A 147 -9.84 -0.51 -13.12
CA VAL A 147 -9.20 0.40 -14.09
C VAL A 147 -10.25 1.23 -14.81
N ASN A 148 -10.99 0.64 -15.75
CA ASN A 148 -12.02 1.33 -16.52
C ASN A 148 -13.41 1.16 -15.90
N ASP A 149 -13.65 0.01 -15.29
CA ASP A 149 -14.89 -0.37 -14.64
C ASP A 149 -14.62 -1.12 -13.32
N ARG A 150 -15.65 -1.69 -12.73
CA ARG A 150 -15.62 -2.34 -11.41
C ARG A 150 -15.80 -3.86 -11.49
N SER A 151 -15.81 -4.44 -12.70
CA SER A 151 -16.10 -5.85 -12.92
C SER A 151 -15.19 -6.81 -12.16
N LYS A 152 -13.92 -6.43 -11.97
CA LYS A 152 -12.89 -7.22 -11.29
C LYS A 152 -12.64 -6.83 -9.84
N MET A 153 -13.48 -5.98 -9.23
CA MET A 153 -13.22 -5.47 -7.88
C MET A 153 -13.23 -6.57 -6.81
N VAL A 154 -14.16 -7.53 -6.94
CA VAL A 154 -14.27 -8.67 -6.02
C VAL A 154 -13.14 -9.66 -6.26
N ASP A 155 -12.81 -9.97 -7.52
CA ASP A 155 -11.72 -10.89 -7.86
C ASP A 155 -10.38 -10.38 -7.32
N ASN A 156 -10.10 -9.08 -7.44
CA ASN A 156 -8.89 -8.48 -6.86
C ASN A 156 -8.88 -8.54 -5.33
N ALA A 157 -10.02 -8.29 -4.69
CA ALA A 157 -10.12 -8.38 -3.23
C ALA A 157 -9.89 -9.81 -2.73
N LEU A 158 -10.47 -10.81 -3.39
CA LEU A 158 -10.26 -12.23 -3.10
C LEU A 158 -8.82 -12.67 -3.38
N ALA A 159 -8.21 -12.19 -4.46
CA ALA A 159 -6.82 -12.45 -4.78
C ALA A 159 -5.88 -11.94 -3.67
N ILE A 160 -6.12 -10.73 -3.17
CA ILE A 160 -5.35 -10.13 -2.08
C ILE A 160 -5.56 -10.91 -0.77
N GLU A 161 -6.80 -11.27 -0.43
CA GLU A 161 -7.12 -12.04 0.78
C GLU A 161 -6.47 -13.43 0.74
N SER A 162 -6.67 -14.19 -0.35
CA SER A 162 -6.16 -15.55 -0.49
C SER A 162 -4.63 -15.62 -0.49
N ALA A 163 -3.96 -14.55 -0.89
CA ALA A 163 -2.51 -14.41 -0.83
C ALA A 163 -1.99 -14.09 0.60
N GLY A 164 -2.87 -13.92 1.59
CA GLY A 164 -2.52 -13.75 2.99
C GLY A 164 -2.26 -12.33 3.44
N ALA A 165 -2.85 -11.33 2.79
CA ALA A 165 -2.82 -9.95 3.26
C ALA A 165 -3.51 -9.83 4.63
N SER A 166 -3.00 -8.93 5.47
CA SER A 166 -3.52 -8.68 6.83
C SER A 166 -4.74 -7.77 6.83
N TRP A 167 -4.84 -6.86 5.87
CA TRP A 167 -5.99 -6.00 5.59
C TRP A 167 -5.92 -5.42 4.18
N LEU A 168 -7.05 -4.90 3.73
CA LEU A 168 -7.21 -4.26 2.43
C LEU A 168 -7.77 -2.85 2.60
N THR A 169 -7.10 -1.86 2.01
CA THR A 169 -7.59 -0.48 1.92
C THR A 169 -8.12 -0.20 0.53
N ILE A 170 -9.33 0.34 0.42
CA ILE A 170 -9.99 0.57 -0.88
C ILE A 170 -10.31 2.05 -1.07
N HIS A 171 -9.79 2.62 -2.15
CA HIS A 171 -10.30 3.89 -2.67
C HIS A 171 -11.51 3.57 -3.56
N ALA A 172 -12.70 3.97 -3.11
CA ALA A 172 -13.98 3.61 -3.74
C ALA A 172 -14.24 4.35 -5.08
N ARG A 173 -13.27 4.33 -5.97
CA ARG A 173 -13.30 4.81 -7.37
C ARG A 173 -12.45 3.92 -8.24
N THR A 174 -12.75 3.89 -9.55
CA THR A 174 -11.86 3.28 -10.56
C THR A 174 -10.68 4.21 -10.87
N LYS A 175 -9.70 3.72 -11.63
CA LYS A 175 -8.65 4.58 -12.19
C LYS A 175 -9.24 5.63 -13.13
N ALA A 176 -10.22 5.25 -13.97
CA ALA A 176 -10.89 6.13 -14.93
C ALA A 176 -11.70 7.26 -14.25
N ASP A 177 -12.26 7.01 -13.06
CA ASP A 177 -12.92 8.06 -12.26
C ASP A 177 -11.94 9.12 -11.76
N GLY A 178 -10.67 8.77 -11.59
CA GLY A 178 -9.65 9.67 -11.04
C GLY A 178 -10.00 10.09 -9.61
N TYR A 179 -10.25 11.41 -9.44
CA TYR A 179 -10.69 12.01 -8.17
C TYR A 179 -12.05 12.68 -8.28
N ARG A 180 -12.76 12.50 -9.41
CA ARG A 180 -14.09 13.08 -9.63
C ARG A 180 -15.12 12.47 -8.68
N PRO A 181 -16.02 13.25 -8.09
CA PRO A 181 -17.13 12.74 -7.30
C PRO A 181 -18.18 12.06 -8.22
N PRO A 182 -18.99 11.12 -7.66
CA PRO A 182 -18.95 10.62 -6.30
C PRO A 182 -17.89 9.52 -6.08
N ALA A 183 -17.56 9.22 -4.82
CA ALA A 183 -16.95 7.93 -4.47
C ALA A 183 -18.05 6.88 -4.31
N HIS A 184 -17.81 5.65 -4.79
CA HIS A 184 -18.82 4.59 -4.85
C HIS A 184 -18.82 3.76 -3.55
N TRP A 185 -19.20 4.39 -2.44
CA TRP A 185 -19.13 3.79 -1.08
C TRP A 185 -19.92 2.48 -0.96
N HIS A 186 -21.02 2.32 -1.70
CA HIS A 186 -21.83 1.10 -1.69
C HIS A 186 -21.06 -0.14 -2.15
N GLU A 187 -20.06 0.01 -3.01
CA GLU A 187 -19.22 -1.11 -3.48
C GLU A 187 -18.34 -1.69 -2.37
N LEU A 188 -18.05 -0.91 -1.33
CA LEU A 188 -17.34 -1.44 -0.17
C LEU A 188 -18.18 -2.51 0.56
N ALA A 189 -19.49 -2.30 0.64
CA ALA A 189 -20.40 -3.29 1.21
C ALA A 189 -20.44 -4.57 0.35
N THR A 190 -20.46 -4.42 -0.98
CA THR A 190 -20.39 -5.55 -1.92
C THR A 190 -19.10 -6.36 -1.70
N ILE A 191 -17.94 -5.69 -1.69
CA ILE A 191 -16.66 -6.38 -1.45
C ILE A 191 -16.65 -7.06 -0.09
N ARG A 192 -17.14 -6.37 0.97
CA ARG A 192 -17.17 -6.90 2.34
C ARG A 192 -18.00 -8.19 2.50
N GLN A 193 -18.96 -8.43 1.61
CA GLN A 193 -19.73 -9.69 1.60
C GLN A 193 -18.92 -10.90 1.12
N HIS A 194 -17.82 -10.66 0.38
CA HIS A 194 -17.00 -11.69 -0.25
C HIS A 194 -15.68 -11.94 0.49
N VAL A 195 -15.15 -10.95 1.22
CA VAL A 195 -13.86 -11.05 1.93
C VAL A 195 -14.05 -10.84 3.44
N LYS A 196 -13.15 -11.44 4.21
CA LYS A 196 -13.14 -11.36 5.69
C LYS A 196 -12.14 -10.30 6.22
N LEU A 197 -11.28 -9.78 5.34
CA LEU A 197 -10.27 -8.75 5.65
C LEU A 197 -10.86 -7.47 6.25
#